data_2e4500265549f489c56377e01885b78b
#
_entry.id   2e4500265549f489c56377e01885b78b
#
_cell.length_a   1.000
_cell.length_b   1.000
_cell.length_c   1.000
_cell.angle_alpha   90.00
_cell.angle_beta   90.00
_cell.angle_gamma   90.00
#
_symmetry.space_group_name_H-M   'P 1'
#
loop_
_entity.id
_entity.type
_entity.pdbx_description
1 polymer ?
#
loop_
_entity_poly.entity_id
_entity_poly.type
_entity_poly.pdbx_seq_one_letter_code
_entity_poly.pdbx_strand_id
1 'polypeptide(L)'
;PQALATFELSGRDAAFATELTAGTIRGQALYDAIIDACLTKPKVEAKVRDVLRLGAHQILAMRVPDHAAIDSSVELARERIGVGPTGLVNAVLRKVMAQDLAAWIDEVAPSAKKDPNGHLAIATSHPRWVVEELRNALYGHGFSTDDLPDLLAADNVSPRVTLVARPGLVEIDELVEAGAEPTGRSPYAL
;
A
#
# COMPACT_ATOMS: atom_id res chain seq x y z
N PRO A 1 8.29 12.36 -1.95
CA PRO A 1 8.07 13.73 -1.45
C PRO A 1 8.46 14.79 -2.49
N GLN A 2 9.68 14.74 -3.06
CA GLN A 2 10.15 15.76 -4.01
C GLN A 2 9.32 15.82 -5.30
N ALA A 3 8.90 14.67 -5.85
CA ALA A 3 8.07 14.63 -7.06
C ALA A 3 6.68 15.25 -6.83
N LEU A 4 6.07 15.06 -5.66
CA LEU A 4 4.76 15.66 -5.33
C LEU A 4 4.86 17.19 -5.17
N ALA A 5 5.99 17.69 -4.65
CA ALA A 5 6.21 19.13 -4.53
C ALA A 5 6.27 19.85 -5.89
N THR A 6 6.69 19.16 -6.95
CA THR A 6 6.74 19.73 -8.33
C THR A 6 5.34 19.98 -8.91
N PHE A 7 4.29 19.33 -8.38
CA PHE A 7 2.91 19.47 -8.87
C PHE A 7 2.08 20.48 -8.07
N GLU A 8 2.68 21.18 -7.10
CA GLU A 8 2.02 22.20 -6.26
C GLU A 8 0.74 21.69 -5.57
N LEU A 9 0.67 20.37 -5.31
CA LEU A 9 -0.47 19.76 -4.63
C LEU A 9 -0.50 20.16 -3.15
N SER A 10 -1.67 20.46 -2.66
CA SER A 10 -1.89 20.83 -1.25
C SER A 10 -3.11 20.15 -0.66
N GLY A 11 -3.22 20.14 0.67
CA GLY A 11 -4.39 19.64 1.37
C GLY A 11 -4.76 18.20 1.00
N ARG A 12 -6.02 17.98 0.65
CA ARG A 12 -6.56 16.65 0.34
C ARG A 12 -5.96 16.02 -0.91
N ASP A 13 -5.62 16.81 -1.91
CA ASP A 13 -5.04 16.30 -3.16
C ASP A 13 -3.63 15.79 -2.95
N ALA A 14 -2.82 16.49 -2.15
CA ALA A 14 -1.50 16.02 -1.74
C ALA A 14 -1.58 14.73 -0.90
N ALA A 15 -2.53 14.65 0.04
CA ALA A 15 -2.75 13.45 0.85
C ALA A 15 -3.21 12.27 -0.02
N PHE A 16 -4.14 12.49 -0.94
CA PHE A 16 -4.61 11.47 -1.88
C PHE A 16 -3.47 10.95 -2.77
N ALA A 17 -2.70 11.84 -3.38
CA ALA A 17 -1.57 11.46 -4.24
C ALA A 17 -0.48 10.72 -3.46
N THR A 18 -0.24 11.11 -2.20
CA THR A 18 0.71 10.45 -1.31
C THR A 18 0.26 9.04 -0.99
N GLU A 19 -1.00 8.85 -0.57
CA GLU A 19 -1.54 7.52 -0.25
C GLU A 19 -1.62 6.64 -1.49
N LEU A 20 -2.10 7.18 -2.61
CA LEU A 20 -2.16 6.45 -3.88
C LEU A 20 -0.77 5.92 -4.28
N THR A 21 0.26 6.75 -4.17
CA THR A 21 1.63 6.37 -4.55
C THR A 21 2.25 5.42 -3.53
N ALA A 22 2.28 5.81 -2.26
CA ALA A 22 2.94 5.05 -1.20
C ALA A 22 2.21 3.72 -0.93
N GLY A 23 0.88 3.72 -0.89
CA GLY A 23 0.07 2.54 -0.68
C GLY A 23 0.17 1.55 -1.84
N THR A 24 0.18 2.03 -3.09
CA THR A 24 0.40 1.16 -4.26
C THR A 24 1.76 0.46 -4.21
N ILE A 25 2.83 1.18 -3.84
CA ILE A 25 4.18 0.61 -3.72
C ILE A 25 4.22 -0.39 -2.55
N ARG A 26 3.62 -0.06 -1.42
CA ARG A 26 3.56 -0.92 -0.23
C ARG A 26 2.83 -2.23 -0.51
N GLY A 27 1.70 -2.17 -1.24
CA GLY A 27 0.89 -3.33 -1.62
C GLY A 27 1.33 -4.03 -2.91
N GLN A 28 2.47 -3.67 -3.51
CA GLN A 28 2.84 -4.06 -4.87
C GLN A 28 2.81 -5.57 -5.10
N ALA A 29 3.38 -6.38 -4.21
CA ALA A 29 3.47 -7.82 -4.39
C ALA A 29 2.08 -8.50 -4.39
N LEU A 30 1.20 -8.05 -3.51
CA LEU A 30 -0.19 -8.53 -3.44
C LEU A 30 -0.97 -8.10 -4.69
N TYR A 31 -0.86 -6.83 -5.10
CA TYR A 31 -1.55 -6.36 -6.30
C TYR A 31 -1.04 -7.06 -7.55
N ASP A 32 0.25 -7.35 -7.66
CA ASP A 32 0.79 -8.14 -8.78
C ASP A 32 0.20 -9.55 -8.81
N ALA A 33 0.09 -10.23 -7.67
CA ALA A 33 -0.52 -11.55 -7.60
C ALA A 33 -2.01 -11.52 -8.02
N ILE A 34 -2.77 -10.53 -7.56
CA ILE A 34 -4.18 -10.34 -7.94
C ILE A 34 -4.31 -10.03 -9.44
N ILE A 35 -3.51 -9.11 -9.96
CA ILE A 35 -3.51 -8.74 -11.38
C ILE A 35 -3.17 -9.96 -12.23
N ASP A 36 -2.16 -10.76 -11.85
CA ASP A 36 -1.77 -11.95 -12.59
C ASP A 36 -2.87 -13.02 -12.61
N ALA A 37 -3.62 -13.18 -11.52
CA ALA A 37 -4.81 -14.04 -11.47
C ALA A 37 -5.94 -13.53 -12.39
N CYS A 38 -6.07 -12.23 -12.58
CA CYS A 38 -7.05 -11.62 -13.47
C CYS A 38 -6.66 -11.67 -14.96
N LEU A 39 -5.36 -11.80 -15.27
CA LEU A 39 -4.84 -11.77 -16.63
C LEU A 39 -4.98 -13.13 -17.34
N THR A 40 -5.37 -13.10 -18.62
CA THR A 40 -5.36 -14.30 -19.47
C THR A 40 -3.95 -14.63 -19.98
N LYS A 41 -3.08 -13.61 -20.07
CA LYS A 41 -1.67 -13.73 -20.46
C LYS A 41 -0.82 -12.95 -19.45
N PRO A 42 0.16 -13.57 -18.79
CA PRO A 42 0.87 -12.94 -17.65
C PRO A 42 1.81 -11.79 -18.06
N LYS A 43 2.14 -11.65 -19.36
CA LYS A 43 3.04 -10.58 -19.82
C LYS A 43 2.24 -9.35 -20.23
N VAL A 44 2.37 -8.31 -19.42
CA VAL A 44 1.82 -6.98 -19.67
C VAL A 44 2.97 -5.98 -19.65
N GLU A 45 2.91 -4.95 -20.50
CA GLU A 45 3.89 -3.87 -20.50
C GLU A 45 3.98 -3.20 -19.11
N ALA A 46 5.19 -2.84 -18.68
CA ALA A 46 5.44 -2.30 -17.33
C ALA A 46 4.54 -1.10 -17.00
N LYS A 47 4.39 -0.15 -17.94
CA LYS A 47 3.52 1.02 -17.75
C LYS A 47 2.05 0.65 -17.55
N VAL A 48 1.57 -0.37 -18.27
CA VAL A 48 0.19 -0.87 -18.11
C VAL A 48 0.03 -1.55 -16.75
N ARG A 49 1.04 -2.31 -16.30
CA ARG A 49 1.05 -2.93 -14.97
C ARG A 49 1.01 -1.88 -13.87
N ASP A 50 1.74 -0.78 -14.00
CA ASP A 50 1.71 0.31 -13.03
C ASP A 50 0.33 0.97 -12.93
N VAL A 51 -0.35 1.19 -14.07
CA VAL A 51 -1.74 1.66 -14.09
C VAL A 51 -2.68 0.67 -13.40
N LEU A 52 -2.51 -0.63 -13.66
CA LEU A 52 -3.31 -1.68 -13.00
C LEU A 52 -3.09 -1.72 -11.49
N ARG A 53 -1.84 -1.57 -11.02
CA ARG A 53 -1.52 -1.49 -9.57
C ARG A 53 -2.19 -0.29 -8.92
N LEU A 54 -2.13 0.89 -9.55
CA LEU A 54 -2.80 2.10 -9.07
C LEU A 54 -4.32 1.92 -8.99
N GLY A 55 -4.93 1.30 -10.00
CA GLY A 55 -6.36 0.99 -10.02
C GLY A 55 -6.74 -0.05 -8.96
N ALA A 56 -5.96 -1.12 -8.81
CA ALA A 56 -6.20 -2.14 -7.79
C ALA A 56 -6.10 -1.56 -6.36
N HIS A 57 -5.12 -0.69 -6.10
CA HIS A 57 -5.01 -0.01 -4.80
C HIS A 57 -6.22 0.87 -4.50
N GLN A 58 -6.70 1.64 -5.48
CA GLN A 58 -7.90 2.48 -5.31
C GLN A 58 -9.14 1.63 -4.98
N ILE A 59 -9.33 0.50 -5.67
CA ILE A 59 -10.49 -0.39 -5.50
C ILE A 59 -10.41 -1.14 -4.15
N LEU A 60 -9.26 -1.71 -3.82
CA LEU A 60 -9.15 -2.66 -2.71
C LEU A 60 -8.76 -2.02 -1.37
N ALA A 61 -8.11 -0.86 -1.37
CA ALA A 61 -7.54 -0.26 -0.16
C ALA A 61 -7.96 1.18 0.09
N MET A 62 -8.40 1.92 -0.93
CA MET A 62 -8.85 3.30 -0.79
C MET A 62 -10.39 3.38 -0.81
N ARG A 63 -10.94 4.46 -0.25
CA ARG A 63 -12.40 4.72 -0.28
C ARG A 63 -12.80 5.46 -1.57
N VAL A 64 -12.37 4.94 -2.70
CA VAL A 64 -12.73 5.47 -4.03
C VAL A 64 -13.86 4.58 -4.59
N PRO A 65 -14.95 5.16 -5.12
CA PRO A 65 -15.96 4.36 -5.79
C PRO A 65 -15.35 3.58 -6.96
N ASP A 66 -15.66 2.28 -7.07
CA ASP A 66 -15.04 1.37 -8.04
C ASP A 66 -15.08 1.87 -9.48
N HIS A 67 -16.25 2.43 -9.89
CA HIS A 67 -16.40 2.99 -11.22
C HIS A 67 -15.45 4.17 -11.47
N ALA A 68 -15.24 5.04 -10.47
CA ALA A 68 -14.33 6.17 -10.59
C ALA A 68 -12.87 5.72 -10.63
N ALA A 69 -12.50 4.70 -9.85
CA ALA A 69 -11.17 4.10 -9.90
C ALA A 69 -10.86 3.46 -11.27
N ILE A 70 -11.85 2.78 -11.86
CA ILE A 70 -11.71 2.17 -13.18
C ILE A 70 -11.61 3.25 -14.26
N ASP A 71 -12.51 4.22 -14.26
CA ASP A 71 -12.56 5.27 -15.28
C ASP A 71 -11.28 6.12 -15.27
N SER A 72 -10.81 6.53 -14.09
CA SER A 72 -9.56 7.29 -13.96
C SER A 72 -8.34 6.49 -14.40
N SER A 73 -8.30 5.19 -14.12
CA SER A 73 -7.22 4.32 -14.55
C SER A 73 -7.22 4.10 -16.07
N VAL A 74 -8.39 3.95 -16.68
CA VAL A 74 -8.54 3.84 -18.14
C VAL A 74 -8.11 5.14 -18.82
N GLU A 75 -8.48 6.30 -18.27
CA GLU A 75 -8.07 7.61 -18.80
C GLU A 75 -6.56 7.80 -18.66
N LEU A 76 -5.98 7.48 -17.51
CA LEU A 76 -4.52 7.50 -17.30
C LEU A 76 -3.78 6.62 -18.32
N ALA A 77 -4.30 5.41 -18.60
CA ALA A 77 -3.74 4.54 -19.63
C ALA A 77 -3.81 5.19 -21.02
N ARG A 78 -4.94 5.82 -21.36
CA ARG A 78 -5.13 6.51 -22.65
C ARG A 78 -4.16 7.65 -22.83
N GLU A 79 -4.01 8.49 -21.82
CA GLU A 79 -3.16 9.68 -21.87
C GLU A 79 -1.66 9.35 -21.88
N ARG A 80 -1.23 8.37 -21.06
CA ARG A 80 0.19 8.12 -20.82
C ARG A 80 0.79 6.98 -21.65
N ILE A 81 -0.05 6.11 -22.20
CA ILE A 81 0.40 4.93 -22.94
C ILE A 81 -0.23 4.93 -24.35
N GLY A 82 -1.53 5.24 -24.44
CA GLY A 82 -2.31 5.25 -25.67
C GLY A 82 -3.61 4.46 -25.55
N VAL A 83 -4.38 4.42 -26.65
CA VAL A 83 -5.73 3.80 -26.65
C VAL A 83 -5.66 2.27 -26.55
N GLY A 84 -4.58 1.65 -27.06
CA GLY A 84 -4.45 0.18 -27.14
C GLY A 84 -4.74 -0.59 -25.85
N PRO A 85 -4.12 -0.23 -24.70
CA PRO A 85 -4.29 -0.98 -23.45
C PRO A 85 -5.57 -0.65 -22.68
N THR A 86 -6.36 0.35 -23.07
CA THR A 86 -7.53 0.81 -22.30
C THR A 86 -8.57 -0.29 -22.08
N GLY A 87 -8.84 -1.10 -23.07
CA GLY A 87 -9.76 -2.24 -22.97
C GLY A 87 -9.27 -3.30 -21.98
N LEU A 88 -7.97 -3.59 -21.99
CA LEU A 88 -7.34 -4.51 -21.02
C LEU A 88 -7.43 -3.97 -19.60
N VAL A 89 -7.08 -2.69 -19.38
CA VAL A 89 -7.15 -2.05 -18.06
C VAL A 89 -8.57 -2.13 -17.50
N ASN A 90 -9.58 -1.74 -18.29
CA ASN A 90 -10.98 -1.85 -17.88
C ASN A 90 -11.39 -3.29 -17.54
N ALA A 91 -11.03 -4.26 -18.38
CA ALA A 91 -11.40 -5.67 -18.19
C ALA A 91 -10.75 -6.27 -16.92
N VAL A 92 -9.47 -5.98 -16.68
CA VAL A 92 -8.74 -6.48 -15.50
C VAL A 92 -9.29 -5.85 -14.23
N LEU A 93 -9.44 -4.51 -14.18
CA LEU A 93 -9.94 -3.84 -12.97
C LEU A 93 -11.39 -4.21 -12.62
N ARG A 94 -12.24 -4.53 -13.63
CA ARG A 94 -13.56 -5.10 -13.38
C ARG A 94 -13.51 -6.48 -12.74
N LYS A 95 -12.48 -7.29 -13.00
CA LYS A 95 -12.28 -8.55 -12.29
C LYS A 95 -11.76 -8.30 -10.86
N VAL A 96 -10.83 -7.36 -10.69
CA VAL A 96 -10.30 -6.99 -9.37
C VAL A 96 -11.43 -6.56 -8.41
N MET A 97 -12.39 -5.76 -8.88
CA MET A 97 -13.53 -5.30 -8.06
C MET A 97 -14.56 -6.40 -7.71
N ALA A 98 -14.46 -7.58 -8.32
CA ALA A 98 -15.45 -8.65 -8.09
C ALA A 98 -15.33 -9.31 -6.71
N GLN A 99 -14.21 -9.12 -6.00
CA GLN A 99 -13.94 -9.66 -4.68
C GLN A 99 -13.30 -8.59 -3.78
N ASP A 100 -13.47 -8.74 -2.48
CA ASP A 100 -12.75 -7.93 -1.50
C ASP A 100 -11.30 -8.39 -1.32
N LEU A 101 -10.52 -7.60 -0.59
CA LEU A 101 -9.08 -7.87 -0.38
C LEU A 101 -8.84 -9.20 0.35
N ALA A 102 -9.69 -9.58 1.31
CA ALA A 102 -9.52 -10.81 2.06
C ALA A 102 -9.75 -12.04 1.17
N ALA A 103 -10.80 -12.03 0.36
CA ALA A 103 -11.08 -13.09 -0.60
C ALA A 103 -9.96 -13.22 -1.65
N TRP A 104 -9.41 -12.10 -2.11
CA TRP A 104 -8.24 -12.12 -2.99
C TRP A 104 -7.01 -12.73 -2.33
N ILE A 105 -6.70 -12.39 -1.07
CA ILE A 105 -5.58 -13.00 -0.34
C ILE A 105 -5.76 -14.51 -0.25
N ASP A 106 -6.97 -14.98 0.09
CA ASP A 106 -7.27 -16.42 0.17
C ASP A 106 -7.08 -17.13 -1.18
N GLU A 107 -7.35 -16.45 -2.30
CA GLU A 107 -7.22 -17.01 -3.64
C GLU A 107 -5.77 -17.04 -4.13
N VAL A 108 -5.01 -15.92 -3.95
CA VAL A 108 -3.70 -15.76 -4.61
C VAL A 108 -2.51 -16.12 -3.73
N ALA A 109 -2.66 -16.10 -2.39
CA ALA A 109 -1.56 -16.46 -1.51
C ALA A 109 -1.40 -17.99 -1.41
N PRO A 110 -0.15 -18.47 -1.27
CA PRO A 110 0.07 -19.88 -0.97
C PRO A 110 -0.66 -20.31 0.30
N SER A 111 -0.99 -21.60 0.41
CA SER A 111 -1.63 -22.14 1.62
C SER A 111 -0.75 -21.87 2.85
N ALA A 112 -1.27 -21.17 3.86
CA ALA A 112 -0.57 -20.87 5.10
C ALA A 112 -0.10 -22.13 5.86
N LYS A 113 -0.79 -23.27 5.69
CA LYS A 113 -0.38 -24.55 6.29
C LYS A 113 0.82 -25.19 5.62
N LYS A 114 0.98 -25.01 4.29
CA LYS A 114 2.06 -25.63 3.51
C LYS A 114 3.26 -24.71 3.36
N ASP A 115 3.04 -23.44 3.22
CA ASP A 115 4.06 -22.41 3.04
C ASP A 115 3.66 -21.12 3.79
N PRO A 116 3.84 -21.10 5.13
CA PRO A 116 3.45 -19.96 5.95
C PRO A 116 4.22 -18.68 5.60
N ASN A 117 5.50 -18.78 5.23
CA ASN A 117 6.28 -17.61 4.86
C ASN A 117 5.87 -17.07 3.49
N GLY A 118 5.59 -17.93 2.52
CA GLY A 118 5.06 -17.54 1.22
C GLY A 118 3.66 -16.90 1.32
N HIS A 119 2.81 -17.44 2.20
CA HIS A 119 1.50 -16.84 2.49
C HIS A 119 1.66 -15.42 3.02
N LEU A 120 2.44 -15.22 4.07
CA LEU A 120 2.69 -13.91 4.67
C LEU A 120 3.34 -12.95 3.67
N ALA A 121 4.28 -13.43 2.86
CA ALA A 121 4.96 -12.60 1.86
C ALA A 121 3.96 -11.98 0.87
N ILE A 122 2.96 -12.73 0.40
CA ILE A 122 1.92 -12.22 -0.50
C ILE A 122 0.88 -11.41 0.29
N ALA A 123 0.34 -11.96 1.37
CA ALA A 123 -0.73 -11.33 2.14
C ALA A 123 -0.35 -9.96 2.71
N THR A 124 0.92 -9.78 3.10
CA THR A 124 1.45 -8.53 3.66
C THR A 124 2.35 -7.75 2.70
N SER A 125 2.50 -8.25 1.47
CA SER A 125 3.32 -7.61 0.41
C SER A 125 4.78 -7.38 0.79
N HIS A 126 5.36 -8.29 1.59
CA HIS A 126 6.79 -8.28 1.94
C HIS A 126 7.58 -9.27 1.07
N PRO A 127 8.82 -8.95 0.69
CA PRO A 127 9.69 -9.96 0.10
C PRO A 127 9.84 -11.17 1.03
N ARG A 128 9.79 -12.40 0.47
CA ARG A 128 9.87 -13.63 1.27
C ARG A 128 11.08 -13.65 2.22
N TRP A 129 12.24 -13.21 1.74
CA TRP A 129 13.45 -13.15 2.56
C TRP A 129 13.30 -12.23 3.78
N VAL A 130 12.54 -11.12 3.68
CA VAL A 130 12.24 -10.23 4.82
C VAL A 130 11.40 -10.97 5.86
N VAL A 131 10.36 -11.70 5.41
CA VAL A 131 9.52 -12.52 6.31
C VAL A 131 10.35 -13.55 7.04
N GLU A 132 11.27 -14.21 6.34
CA GLU A 132 12.18 -15.23 6.92
C GLU A 132 13.14 -14.61 7.94
N GLU A 133 13.76 -13.48 7.62
CA GLU A 133 14.69 -12.79 8.54
C GLU A 133 13.98 -12.22 9.78
N LEU A 134 12.78 -11.65 9.63
CA LEU A 134 12.01 -11.17 10.77
C LEU A 134 11.57 -12.33 11.68
N ARG A 135 11.21 -13.47 11.12
CA ARG A 135 10.93 -14.70 11.89
C ARG A 135 12.15 -15.17 12.69
N ASN A 136 13.31 -15.20 12.03
CA ASN A 136 14.58 -15.56 12.66
C ASN A 136 14.96 -14.57 13.77
N ALA A 137 14.74 -13.29 13.55
CA ALA A 137 15.01 -12.25 14.54
C ALA A 137 14.12 -12.39 15.78
N LEU A 138 12.80 -12.60 15.61
CA LEU A 138 11.89 -12.86 16.71
C LEU A 138 12.35 -14.06 17.54
N TYR A 139 12.62 -15.17 16.88
CA TYR A 139 13.12 -16.40 17.56
C TYR A 139 14.45 -16.17 18.29
N GLY A 140 15.42 -15.53 17.63
CA GLY A 140 16.75 -15.27 18.17
C GLY A 140 16.75 -14.33 19.39
N HIS A 141 15.76 -13.46 19.51
CA HIS A 141 15.57 -12.55 20.64
C HIS A 141 14.57 -13.06 21.69
N GLY A 142 14.09 -14.31 21.57
CA GLY A 142 13.17 -14.94 22.53
C GLY A 142 11.72 -14.46 22.47
N PHE A 143 11.32 -13.81 21.37
CA PHE A 143 9.94 -13.45 21.09
C PHE A 143 9.18 -14.61 20.43
N SER A 144 7.84 -14.59 20.53
CA SER A 144 7.01 -15.55 19.80
C SER A 144 7.07 -15.32 18.30
N THR A 145 7.25 -16.37 17.52
CA THR A 145 7.07 -16.29 16.07
C THR A 145 5.61 -16.12 15.65
N ASP A 146 4.67 -16.30 16.56
CA ASP A 146 3.25 -16.02 16.33
C ASP A 146 2.95 -14.53 16.25
N ASP A 147 3.86 -13.67 16.73
CA ASP A 147 3.78 -12.20 16.62
C ASP A 147 4.17 -11.69 15.23
N LEU A 148 4.70 -12.55 14.35
CA LEU A 148 5.18 -12.15 13.02
C LEU A 148 4.09 -11.54 12.12
N PRO A 149 2.86 -12.06 12.06
CA PRO A 149 1.80 -11.43 11.26
C PRO A 149 1.50 -9.99 11.72
N ASP A 150 1.45 -9.75 13.03
CA ASP A 150 1.20 -8.42 13.60
C ASP A 150 2.37 -7.46 13.34
N LEU A 151 3.60 -7.95 13.40
CA LEU A 151 4.79 -7.18 13.05
C LEU A 151 4.75 -6.73 11.58
N LEU A 152 4.48 -7.65 10.65
CA LEU A 152 4.37 -7.34 9.22
C LEU A 152 3.19 -6.41 8.92
N ALA A 153 2.09 -6.54 9.65
CA ALA A 153 0.95 -5.62 9.53
C ALA A 153 1.31 -4.22 10.03
N ALA A 154 2.07 -4.12 11.13
CA ALA A 154 2.53 -2.85 11.68
C ALA A 154 3.46 -2.10 10.69
N ASP A 155 4.33 -2.82 9.96
CA ASP A 155 5.20 -2.24 8.93
C ASP A 155 4.41 -1.62 7.76
N ASN A 156 3.19 -2.09 7.51
CA ASN A 156 2.31 -1.59 6.46
C ASN A 156 1.43 -0.41 6.91
N VAL A 157 1.45 -0.05 8.18
CA VAL A 157 0.72 1.14 8.66
C VAL A 157 1.41 2.41 8.15
N SER A 158 0.64 3.30 7.55
CA SER A 158 1.16 4.61 7.11
C SER A 158 1.74 5.36 8.30
N PRO A 159 3.02 5.82 8.24
CA PRO A 159 3.63 6.52 9.35
C PRO A 159 2.91 7.85 9.62
N ARG A 160 2.63 8.11 10.89
CA ARG A 160 2.20 9.45 11.32
C ARG A 160 3.41 10.37 11.31
N VAL A 161 3.20 11.64 10.94
CA VAL A 161 4.23 12.66 11.06
C VAL A 161 4.47 12.90 12.55
N THR A 162 5.69 12.66 13.02
CA THR A 162 6.08 12.95 14.39
C THR A 162 6.79 14.29 14.43
N LEU A 163 6.27 15.19 15.25
CA LEU A 163 6.87 16.49 15.52
C LEU A 163 7.70 16.41 16.82
N VAL A 164 8.77 17.19 16.88
CA VAL A 164 9.58 17.33 18.09
C VAL A 164 9.56 18.77 18.55
N ALA A 165 8.97 19.01 19.72
CA ALA A 165 9.06 20.31 20.39
C ALA A 165 10.51 20.51 20.88
N ARG A 166 11.25 21.40 20.23
CA ARG A 166 12.62 21.71 20.63
C ARG A 166 12.58 22.76 21.76
N PRO A 167 13.12 22.45 22.95
CA PRO A 167 13.18 23.41 24.06
C PRO A 167 13.80 24.73 23.61
N GLY A 168 13.13 25.85 23.93
CA GLY A 168 13.56 27.20 23.55
C GLY A 168 13.28 27.63 22.12
N LEU A 169 12.65 26.76 21.28
CA LEU A 169 12.20 27.11 19.93
C LEU A 169 10.69 27.01 19.77
N VAL A 170 10.06 26.03 20.40
CA VAL A 170 8.61 25.85 20.38
C VAL A 170 8.18 25.14 21.66
N GLU A 171 7.10 25.59 22.25
CA GLU A 171 6.48 24.94 23.40
C GLU A 171 5.51 23.84 22.94
N ILE A 172 5.33 22.82 23.77
CA ILE A 172 4.46 21.66 23.45
C ILE A 172 3.03 22.14 23.22
N ASP A 173 2.56 23.07 24.06
CA ASP A 173 1.20 23.59 24.02
C ASP A 173 0.89 24.26 22.66
N GLU A 174 1.86 24.96 22.07
CA GLU A 174 1.71 25.58 20.75
C GLU A 174 1.46 24.51 19.65
N LEU A 175 2.14 23.36 19.73
CA LEU A 175 1.93 22.26 18.78
C LEU A 175 0.60 21.54 19.03
N VAL A 176 0.18 21.41 20.30
CA VAL A 176 -1.13 20.83 20.65
C VAL A 176 -2.27 21.73 20.15
N GLU A 177 -2.16 23.04 20.30
CA GLU A 177 -3.12 24.02 19.77
C GLU A 177 -3.18 23.97 18.23
N ALA A 178 -2.06 23.64 17.58
CA ALA A 178 -2.00 23.41 16.12
C ALA A 178 -2.55 22.03 15.68
N GLY A 179 -3.01 21.20 16.63
CA GLY A 179 -3.65 19.91 16.35
C GLY A 179 -2.73 18.69 16.45
N ALA A 180 -1.52 18.84 17.01
CA ALA A 180 -0.66 17.69 17.29
C ALA A 180 -1.11 16.94 18.56
N GLU A 181 -0.89 15.62 18.57
CA GLU A 181 -1.23 14.76 19.70
C GLU A 181 0.04 14.20 20.36
N PRO A 182 0.15 14.23 21.71
CA PRO A 182 1.30 13.63 22.41
C PRO A 182 1.44 12.14 22.08
N THR A 183 2.64 11.71 21.69
CA THR A 183 2.90 10.30 21.34
C THR A 183 3.00 9.37 22.55
N GLY A 184 3.18 9.91 23.76
CA GLY A 184 3.43 9.14 24.98
C GLY A 184 4.81 8.46 25.03
N ARG A 185 5.62 8.58 23.99
CA ARG A 185 6.97 7.96 23.90
C ARG A 185 8.09 8.88 24.39
N SER A 186 7.88 10.16 24.31
CA SER A 186 8.81 11.21 24.77
C SER A 186 8.01 12.42 25.21
N PRO A 187 8.48 13.16 26.24
CA PRO A 187 7.81 14.40 26.65
C PRO A 187 7.85 15.50 25.58
N TYR A 188 8.67 15.35 24.55
CA TYR A 188 8.85 16.33 23.47
C TYR A 188 8.32 15.84 22.11
N ALA A 189 7.74 14.65 22.02
CA ALA A 189 7.26 14.07 20.76
C ALA A 189 5.72 14.05 20.68
N LEU A 190 5.20 14.66 19.61
CA LEU A 190 3.79 14.75 19.30
C LEU A 190 3.49 14.10 17.95
#